data_2755b35eaa6affa71914913dbedacecd
#
_entry.id   2755b35eaa6affa71914913dbedacecd
#
_cell.length_a   1.000
_cell.length_b   1.000
_cell.length_c   1.000
_cell.angle_alpha   90.00
_cell.angle_beta   90.00
_cell.angle_gamma   90.00
#
_symmetry.space_group_name_H-M   'P 1'
#
loop_
_entity.id
_entity.type
_entity.pdbx_description
1 polymer ?
#
loop_
_entity_poly.entity_id
_entity_poly.type
_entity_poly.pdbx_seq_one_letter_code
_entity_poly.pdbx_strand_id
1 'polypeptide(L)'
;MLEDWGQIKHPRLVARDMLEGFADLPVVDCGPIADGRGKLRAIFGMTTTESSFKTILGFGMMLLAYERGLLRPGQTVCESTSGSLGMGLALAGKVLGNPVELISDPNIPVVTRRRVELLGARLHLVDGPHPTGGTQQSRYELLQGLLAERPDMHWTNQNDSELNPAAHRRWLVSSVEPKLDLEWIDAAIFVVGTGGHFVALSEMLRRHGIPCYVADRVGSTTFGGPPGPSVLRGIGNQNVVPKVIGSGLHMVEDVYYFSDAEAGVAVQELARRGIYVGGSSGIAFQGATRLVENTRARNILTFFPDRGDLYGDQFLGTAQPTQLANAAR
;
A
#
# COMPACT_ATOMS: atom_id res chain seq x y z
N MET A 1 -15.86 32.18 -4.30
CA MET A 1 -16.58 31.78 -5.50
C MET A 1 -16.12 30.42 -5.98
N LEU A 2 -16.32 29.37 -5.19
CA LEU A 2 -16.15 27.96 -5.53
C LEU A 2 -17.30 27.11 -4.95
N GLU A 3 -18.45 27.75 -4.71
CA GLU A 3 -19.55 27.14 -3.92
C GLU A 3 -20.59 26.39 -4.76
N ASP A 4 -20.42 26.27 -6.07
CA ASP A 4 -21.45 25.63 -6.91
C ASP A 4 -20.87 24.74 -8.01
N TRP A 5 -19.98 23.88 -7.67
CA TRP A 5 -19.84 22.60 -8.38
C TRP A 5 -21.03 21.76 -7.95
N GLY A 6 -22.09 21.78 -8.75
CA GLY A 6 -23.35 21.13 -8.45
C GLY A 6 -23.16 19.77 -7.80
N GLN A 7 -23.94 19.47 -6.76
CA GLN A 7 -23.87 18.21 -6.04
C GLN A 7 -23.82 17.04 -7.02
N ILE A 8 -22.80 16.19 -6.89
CA ILE A 8 -22.68 14.99 -7.72
C ILE A 8 -23.97 14.19 -7.59
N LYS A 9 -24.74 14.11 -8.67
CA LYS A 9 -25.94 13.26 -8.69
C LYS A 9 -25.49 11.81 -8.56
N HIS A 10 -26.01 11.09 -7.58
CA HIS A 10 -25.68 9.70 -7.31
C HIS A 10 -24.20 9.43 -6.96
N PRO A 11 -23.64 10.06 -5.91
CA PRO A 11 -22.21 10.01 -5.59
C PRO A 11 -21.65 8.59 -5.44
N ARG A 12 -22.44 7.63 -4.97
CA ARG A 12 -22.01 6.23 -4.85
C ARG A 12 -21.87 5.53 -6.20
N LEU A 13 -22.66 5.87 -7.21
CA LEU A 13 -22.47 5.34 -8.56
C LEU A 13 -21.21 5.91 -9.17
N VAL A 14 -21.00 7.23 -9.09
CA VAL A 14 -19.77 7.88 -9.57
C VAL A 14 -18.54 7.32 -8.88
N ALA A 15 -18.60 7.12 -7.56
CA ALA A 15 -17.49 6.53 -6.82
C ALA A 15 -17.18 5.09 -7.26
N ARG A 16 -18.23 4.31 -7.60
CA ARG A 16 -18.07 2.95 -8.11
C ARG A 16 -17.43 2.95 -9.50
N ASP A 17 -17.93 3.77 -10.42
CA ASP A 17 -17.39 3.88 -11.78
C ASP A 17 -15.91 4.32 -11.75
N MET A 18 -15.57 5.31 -10.91
CA MET A 18 -14.18 5.73 -10.69
C MET A 18 -13.32 4.58 -10.14
N LEU A 19 -13.83 3.86 -9.14
CA LEU A 19 -13.10 2.73 -8.53
C LEU A 19 -12.85 1.60 -9.52
N GLU A 20 -13.83 1.27 -10.38
CA GLU A 20 -13.67 0.28 -11.44
C GLU A 20 -12.56 0.70 -12.43
N GLY A 21 -12.53 1.98 -12.82
CA GLY A 21 -11.45 2.52 -13.64
C GLY A 21 -10.08 2.50 -12.94
N PHE A 22 -10.01 2.79 -11.64
CA PHE A 22 -8.75 2.73 -10.88
C PHE A 22 -8.26 1.29 -10.69
N ALA A 23 -9.17 0.33 -10.58
CA ALA A 23 -8.85 -1.07 -10.39
C ALA A 23 -8.43 -1.77 -11.69
N ASP A 24 -8.59 -1.14 -12.84
CA ASP A 24 -8.15 -1.67 -14.15
C ASP A 24 -6.61 -1.59 -14.29
N LEU A 25 -5.93 -2.32 -13.42
CA LEU A 25 -4.47 -2.29 -13.33
C LEU A 25 -3.82 -3.12 -14.45
N PRO A 26 -2.75 -2.63 -15.08
CA PRO A 26 -1.98 -3.42 -16.05
C PRO A 26 -1.10 -4.47 -15.36
N VAL A 27 -0.93 -5.60 -16.04
CA VAL A 27 0.09 -6.60 -15.75
C VAL A 27 1.19 -6.46 -16.78
N VAL A 28 2.40 -6.16 -16.34
CA VAL A 28 3.51 -5.74 -17.20
C VAL A 28 4.66 -6.73 -17.09
N ASP A 29 5.24 -7.12 -18.25
CA ASP A 29 6.50 -7.84 -18.29
C ASP A 29 7.65 -6.88 -17.96
N CYS A 30 8.32 -7.12 -16.84
CA CYS A 30 9.44 -6.31 -16.37
C CYS A 30 10.80 -6.84 -16.84
N GLY A 31 10.81 -7.89 -17.66
CA GLY A 31 12.01 -8.47 -18.23
C GLY A 31 12.72 -9.49 -17.32
N PRO A 32 13.97 -9.83 -17.67
CA PRO A 32 14.75 -10.83 -16.95
C PRO A 32 15.21 -10.32 -15.58
N ILE A 33 15.31 -11.26 -14.63
CA ILE A 33 15.85 -11.06 -13.27
C ILE A 33 16.88 -12.16 -12.94
N ALA A 34 17.64 -12.00 -11.88
CA ALA A 34 18.64 -12.97 -11.42
C ALA A 34 19.59 -13.38 -12.55
N ASP A 35 20.22 -12.40 -13.23
CA ASP A 35 21.16 -12.62 -14.35
C ASP A 35 20.56 -13.45 -15.50
N GLY A 36 19.28 -13.25 -15.79
CA GLY A 36 18.56 -13.93 -16.87
C GLY A 36 18.02 -15.31 -16.50
N ARG A 37 18.22 -15.77 -15.26
CA ARG A 37 17.74 -17.09 -14.79
C ARG A 37 16.22 -17.13 -14.56
N GLY A 38 15.58 -15.96 -14.42
CA GLY A 38 14.14 -15.85 -14.23
C GLY A 38 13.54 -14.67 -14.97
N LYS A 39 12.22 -14.59 -14.99
CA LYS A 39 11.42 -13.52 -15.59
C LYS A 39 10.45 -12.95 -14.56
N LEU A 40 10.17 -11.67 -14.66
CA LEU A 40 9.29 -10.95 -13.76
C LEU A 40 8.11 -10.34 -14.52
N ARG A 41 6.90 -10.61 -14.06
CA ARG A 41 5.71 -9.80 -14.35
C ARG A 41 5.23 -9.12 -13.09
N ALA A 42 4.78 -7.87 -13.22
CA ALA A 42 4.28 -7.10 -12.10
C ALA A 42 2.89 -6.52 -12.39
N ILE A 43 2.01 -6.58 -11.38
CA ILE A 43 0.77 -5.83 -11.38
C ILE A 43 1.13 -4.39 -10.98
N PHE A 44 0.81 -3.41 -11.83
CA PHE A 44 1.17 -2.00 -11.61
C PHE A 44 0.08 -1.26 -10.82
N GLY A 45 0.08 -1.42 -9.50
CA GLY A 45 -0.80 -0.69 -8.58
C GLY A 45 -0.56 0.83 -8.55
N MET A 46 0.56 1.26 -9.09
CA MET A 46 1.00 2.65 -9.16
C MET A 46 0.33 3.48 -10.27
N THR A 47 -0.50 2.89 -11.12
CA THR A 47 -1.12 3.57 -12.28
C THR A 47 -2.41 4.29 -11.94
N THR A 48 -2.85 4.24 -10.69
CA THR A 48 -4.04 4.96 -10.23
C THR A 48 -3.81 6.49 -10.17
N THR A 49 -4.87 7.26 -10.10
CA THR A 49 -4.83 8.74 -10.07
C THR A 49 -3.90 9.30 -8.99
N GLU A 50 -3.87 8.68 -7.80
CA GLU A 50 -3.02 9.12 -6.69
C GLU A 50 -1.65 8.41 -6.68
N SER A 51 -1.26 7.79 -7.79
CA SER A 51 0.03 7.11 -7.93
C SER A 51 0.23 5.94 -6.95
N SER A 52 -0.87 5.39 -6.41
CA SER A 52 -0.87 4.32 -5.42
C SER A 52 -2.14 3.47 -5.49
N PHE A 53 -1.99 2.15 -5.41
CA PHE A 53 -3.13 1.23 -5.30
C PHE A 53 -4.00 1.48 -4.06
N LYS A 54 -3.53 2.24 -3.10
CA LYS A 54 -4.29 2.66 -1.92
C LYS A 54 -5.51 3.53 -2.27
N THR A 55 -5.55 4.09 -3.48
CA THR A 55 -6.76 4.71 -4.04
C THR A 55 -7.90 3.70 -4.12
N ILE A 56 -7.63 2.50 -4.65
CA ILE A 56 -8.59 1.40 -4.72
C ILE A 56 -9.08 1.03 -3.32
N LEU A 57 -8.16 0.93 -2.35
CA LEU A 57 -8.49 0.61 -0.98
C LEU A 57 -9.39 1.67 -0.33
N GLY A 58 -9.05 2.96 -0.48
CA GLY A 58 -9.81 4.07 0.09
C GLY A 58 -11.27 4.08 -0.39
N PHE A 59 -11.49 4.02 -1.70
CA PHE A 59 -12.83 3.91 -2.29
C PHE A 59 -13.53 2.62 -1.88
N GLY A 60 -12.85 1.49 -1.99
CA GLY A 60 -13.41 0.18 -1.72
C GLY A 60 -13.90 0.02 -0.28
N MET A 61 -13.12 0.46 0.70
CA MET A 61 -13.51 0.41 2.11
C MET A 61 -14.73 1.30 2.39
N MET A 62 -14.77 2.52 1.85
CA MET A 62 -15.91 3.42 2.04
C MET A 62 -17.17 2.89 1.37
N LEU A 63 -17.09 2.39 0.14
CA LEU A 63 -18.26 1.81 -0.56
C LEU A 63 -18.78 0.56 0.16
N LEU A 64 -17.91 -0.35 0.61
CA LEU A 64 -18.31 -1.51 1.40
C LEU A 64 -18.93 -1.12 2.74
N ALA A 65 -18.39 -0.08 3.39
CA ALA A 65 -18.96 0.46 4.62
C ALA A 65 -20.38 1.00 4.39
N TYR A 66 -20.63 1.70 3.28
CA TYR A 66 -21.97 2.11 2.88
C TYR A 66 -22.92 0.91 2.63
N GLU A 67 -22.46 -0.07 1.87
CA GLU A 67 -23.25 -1.26 1.55
C GLU A 67 -23.65 -2.07 2.80
N ARG A 68 -22.79 -2.06 3.82
CA ARG A 68 -23.03 -2.74 5.11
C ARG A 68 -23.74 -1.85 6.15
N GLY A 69 -24.11 -0.63 5.81
CA GLY A 69 -24.75 0.32 6.74
C GLY A 69 -23.85 0.84 7.85
N LEU A 70 -22.52 0.69 7.72
CA LEU A 70 -21.52 1.15 8.69
C LEU A 70 -21.15 2.62 8.49
N LEU A 71 -21.33 3.15 7.29
CA LEU A 71 -21.08 4.53 6.92
C LEU A 71 -22.35 5.18 6.38
N ARG A 72 -22.65 6.40 6.83
CA ARG A 72 -23.81 7.19 6.42
C ARG A 72 -23.38 8.42 5.60
N PRO A 73 -24.26 8.95 4.71
CA PRO A 73 -24.01 10.20 4.02
C PRO A 73 -23.69 11.35 4.99
N GLY A 74 -22.62 12.11 4.68
CA GLY A 74 -22.16 13.24 5.50
C GLY A 74 -21.46 12.87 6.80
N GLN A 75 -21.40 11.59 7.18
CA GLN A 75 -20.67 11.14 8.36
C GLN A 75 -19.16 11.33 8.14
N THR A 76 -18.46 11.88 9.14
CA THR A 76 -17.01 12.07 9.08
C THR A 76 -16.30 10.71 9.10
N VAL A 77 -15.38 10.52 8.16
CA VAL A 77 -14.49 9.36 8.08
C VAL A 77 -13.12 9.73 8.66
N CYS A 78 -12.53 8.86 9.47
CA CYS A 78 -11.20 9.08 9.99
C CYS A 78 -10.28 7.88 9.81
N GLU A 79 -8.96 8.14 9.73
CA GLU A 79 -7.94 7.09 9.63
C GLU A 79 -6.57 7.58 10.10
N SER A 80 -5.80 6.67 10.71
CA SER A 80 -4.38 6.85 10.97
C SER A 80 -3.55 6.36 9.79
N THR A 81 -2.83 7.26 9.14
CA THR A 81 -2.08 6.91 7.92
C THR A 81 -0.79 7.70 7.77
N SER A 82 0.24 7.05 7.23
CA SER A 82 1.51 7.71 6.86
C SER A 82 1.48 8.34 5.45
N GLY A 83 0.36 8.23 4.70
CA GLY A 83 0.28 8.91 3.40
C GLY A 83 -0.70 8.33 2.39
N SER A 84 -0.32 7.31 1.64
CA SER A 84 -1.02 6.91 0.40
C SER A 84 -2.50 6.55 0.59
N LEU A 85 -2.88 5.87 1.69
CA LEU A 85 -4.30 5.61 1.95
C LEU A 85 -5.08 6.90 2.23
N GLY A 86 -4.44 7.87 2.90
CA GLY A 86 -5.05 9.18 3.17
C GLY A 86 -5.47 9.90 1.91
N MET A 87 -4.67 9.83 0.84
CA MET A 87 -5.03 10.40 -0.47
C MET A 87 -6.26 9.68 -1.06
N GLY A 88 -6.28 8.36 -1.01
CA GLY A 88 -7.42 7.57 -1.49
C GLY A 88 -8.71 7.86 -0.72
N LEU A 89 -8.64 7.98 0.61
CA LEU A 89 -9.79 8.33 1.46
C LEU A 89 -10.25 9.77 1.22
N ALA A 90 -9.32 10.73 1.10
CA ALA A 90 -9.65 12.13 0.84
C ALA A 90 -10.38 12.28 -0.50
N LEU A 91 -9.89 11.60 -1.56
CA LEU A 91 -10.55 11.61 -2.86
C LEU A 91 -11.92 10.93 -2.80
N ALA A 92 -12.03 9.75 -2.19
CA ALA A 92 -13.29 9.04 -2.02
C ALA A 92 -14.30 9.86 -1.20
N GLY A 93 -13.86 10.48 -0.10
CA GLY A 93 -14.70 11.35 0.73
C GLY A 93 -15.22 12.56 -0.03
N LYS A 94 -14.37 13.18 -0.87
CA LYS A 94 -14.77 14.29 -1.73
C LYS A 94 -15.88 13.89 -2.71
N VAL A 95 -15.75 12.71 -3.34
CA VAL A 95 -16.74 12.20 -4.29
C VAL A 95 -18.03 11.77 -3.59
N LEU A 96 -17.92 11.12 -2.44
CA LEU A 96 -19.07 10.59 -1.68
C LEU A 96 -19.78 11.63 -0.82
N GLY A 97 -19.18 12.82 -0.62
CA GLY A 97 -19.72 13.87 0.23
C GLY A 97 -19.51 13.61 1.73
N ASN A 98 -18.48 12.83 2.09
CA ASN A 98 -18.09 12.57 3.47
C ASN A 98 -16.87 13.40 3.85
N PRO A 99 -16.92 14.22 4.92
CA PRO A 99 -15.72 14.83 5.48
C PRO A 99 -14.69 13.77 5.87
N VAL A 100 -13.40 14.04 5.63
CA VAL A 100 -12.31 13.12 5.96
C VAL A 100 -11.34 13.80 6.92
N GLU A 101 -10.99 13.12 8.01
CA GLU A 101 -9.98 13.52 8.98
C GLU A 101 -8.88 12.46 9.08
N LEU A 102 -7.66 12.89 8.80
CA LEU A 102 -6.50 12.01 8.74
C LEU A 102 -5.54 12.32 9.88
N ILE A 103 -5.06 11.29 10.55
CA ILE A 103 -4.05 11.41 11.59
C ILE A 103 -2.72 10.94 11.00
N SER A 104 -1.72 11.82 10.97
CA SER A 104 -0.41 11.53 10.40
C SER A 104 0.72 12.08 11.28
N ASP A 105 1.93 11.94 10.81
CA ASP A 105 3.13 12.44 11.48
C ASP A 105 3.84 13.52 10.66
N PRO A 106 4.75 14.32 11.25
CA PRO A 106 5.46 15.41 10.55
C PRO A 106 6.27 14.96 9.33
N ASN A 107 6.59 13.66 9.24
CA ASN A 107 7.35 13.11 8.13
C ASN A 107 6.47 12.78 6.91
N ILE A 108 5.16 13.09 6.94
CA ILE A 108 4.30 12.92 5.75
C ILE A 108 4.90 13.71 4.57
N PRO A 109 5.06 13.12 3.37
CA PRO A 109 5.61 13.82 2.22
C PRO A 109 4.81 15.10 1.92
N VAL A 110 5.50 16.20 1.64
CA VAL A 110 4.87 17.51 1.39
C VAL A 110 3.83 17.43 0.27
N VAL A 111 4.12 16.66 -0.78
CA VAL A 111 3.18 16.44 -1.89
C VAL A 111 1.91 15.73 -1.41
N THR A 112 2.04 14.69 -0.61
CA THR A 112 0.90 13.97 -0.03
C THR A 112 0.07 14.87 0.87
N ARG A 113 0.72 15.63 1.77
CA ARG A 113 0.06 16.60 2.64
C ARG A 113 -0.77 17.60 1.83
N ARG A 114 -0.14 18.26 0.85
CA ARG A 114 -0.82 19.25 0.00
C ARG A 114 -1.99 18.66 -0.79
N ARG A 115 -1.86 17.42 -1.29
CA ARG A 115 -2.94 16.74 -2.01
C ARG A 115 -4.14 16.45 -1.12
N VAL A 116 -3.95 15.91 0.08
CA VAL A 116 -5.07 15.61 0.99
C VAL A 116 -5.77 16.89 1.46
N GLU A 117 -5.01 17.96 1.72
CA GLU A 117 -5.56 19.28 2.08
C GLU A 117 -6.36 19.90 0.91
N LEU A 118 -5.83 19.80 -0.34
CA LEU A 118 -6.53 20.26 -1.55
C LEU A 118 -7.85 19.52 -1.79
N LEU A 119 -7.90 18.23 -1.47
CA LEU A 119 -9.12 17.42 -1.55
C LEU A 119 -10.13 17.75 -0.42
N GLY A 120 -9.75 18.63 0.51
CA GLY A 120 -10.59 19.08 1.62
C GLY A 120 -10.54 18.18 2.85
N ALA A 121 -9.59 17.26 2.94
CA ALA A 121 -9.39 16.48 4.15
C ALA A 121 -8.70 17.32 5.23
N ARG A 122 -9.14 17.16 6.48
CA ARG A 122 -8.49 17.73 7.66
C ARG A 122 -7.34 16.83 8.10
N LEU A 123 -6.15 17.41 8.25
CA LEU A 123 -4.97 16.69 8.66
C LEU A 123 -4.59 17.05 10.11
N HIS A 124 -4.51 16.05 10.97
CA HIS A 124 -3.99 16.13 12.33
C HIS A 124 -2.58 15.55 12.36
N LEU A 125 -1.61 16.31 12.82
CA LEU A 125 -0.23 15.85 12.94
C LEU A 125 0.09 15.61 14.42
N VAL A 126 0.74 14.48 14.72
CA VAL A 126 1.30 14.24 16.05
C VAL A 126 2.57 15.07 16.25
N ASP A 127 2.86 15.45 17.50
CA ASP A 127 4.04 16.28 17.80
C ASP A 127 5.38 15.53 17.63
N GLY A 128 5.36 14.20 17.80
CA GLY A 128 6.55 13.38 17.69
C GLY A 128 6.30 11.89 17.93
N PRO A 129 7.37 11.08 17.96
CA PRO A 129 7.25 9.66 18.23
C PRO A 129 6.96 9.36 19.70
N HIS A 130 6.10 8.37 19.94
CA HIS A 130 5.90 7.79 21.27
C HIS A 130 7.23 7.13 21.74
N PRO A 131 7.60 7.21 23.03
CA PRO A 131 8.87 6.72 23.55
C PRO A 131 9.17 5.24 23.24
N THR A 132 8.15 4.39 23.19
CA THR A 132 8.29 2.93 22.95
C THR A 132 7.66 2.46 21.64
N GLY A 133 6.68 3.19 21.11
CA GLY A 133 5.87 2.75 19.95
C GLY A 133 6.09 3.57 18.67
N GLY A 134 7.02 4.53 18.69
CA GLY A 134 7.31 5.38 17.54
C GLY A 134 6.11 6.21 17.07
N THR A 135 6.19 6.78 15.89
CA THR A 135 5.13 7.66 15.33
C THR A 135 3.81 6.92 15.07
N GLN A 136 3.85 5.62 14.84
CA GLN A 136 2.63 4.82 14.63
C GLN A 136 1.77 4.78 15.89
N GLN A 137 2.39 4.61 17.07
CA GLN A 137 1.69 4.60 18.35
C GLN A 137 1.11 5.98 18.67
N SER A 138 1.89 7.06 18.48
CA SER A 138 1.39 8.42 18.71
C SER A 138 0.16 8.75 17.86
N ARG A 139 0.19 8.36 16.57
CA ARG A 139 -0.97 8.54 15.69
C ARG A 139 -2.19 7.75 16.16
N TYR A 140 -1.97 6.54 16.64
CA TYR A 140 -3.05 5.69 17.14
C TYR A 140 -3.69 6.28 18.41
N GLU A 141 -2.89 6.78 19.35
CA GLU A 141 -3.37 7.43 20.58
C GLU A 141 -4.18 8.69 20.28
N LEU A 142 -3.68 9.55 19.38
CA LEU A 142 -4.42 10.73 18.93
C LEU A 142 -5.75 10.36 18.28
N LEU A 143 -5.77 9.33 17.43
CA LEU A 143 -6.98 8.82 16.81
C LEU A 143 -7.99 8.32 17.85
N GLN A 144 -7.55 7.57 18.86
CA GLN A 144 -8.42 7.07 19.93
C GLN A 144 -9.00 8.23 20.75
N GLY A 145 -8.21 9.26 21.02
CA GLY A 145 -8.71 10.48 21.68
C GLY A 145 -9.82 11.17 20.88
N LEU A 146 -9.62 11.35 19.57
CA LEU A 146 -10.63 11.94 18.68
C LEU A 146 -11.91 11.08 18.61
N LEU A 147 -11.79 9.76 18.58
CA LEU A 147 -12.94 8.85 18.57
C LEU A 147 -13.70 8.87 19.91
N ALA A 148 -13.01 9.05 21.03
CA ALA A 148 -13.65 9.20 22.34
C ALA A 148 -14.45 10.51 22.45
N GLU A 149 -13.93 11.61 21.87
CA GLU A 149 -14.61 12.89 21.82
C GLU A 149 -15.77 12.92 20.81
N ARG A 150 -15.61 12.22 19.68
CA ARG A 150 -16.58 12.18 18.57
C ARG A 150 -16.87 10.73 18.13
N PRO A 151 -17.68 10.01 18.91
CA PRO A 151 -17.96 8.58 18.68
C PRO A 151 -18.82 8.34 17.41
N ASP A 152 -19.35 9.39 16.79
CA ASP A 152 -20.09 9.34 15.54
C ASP A 152 -19.19 9.26 14.29
N MET A 153 -17.88 9.45 14.44
CA MET A 153 -16.94 9.28 13.32
C MET A 153 -16.84 7.82 12.89
N HIS A 154 -16.72 7.60 11.60
CA HIS A 154 -16.44 6.28 11.05
C HIS A 154 -14.92 6.08 10.89
N TRP A 155 -14.35 5.21 11.71
CA TRP A 155 -12.95 4.81 11.55
C TRP A 155 -12.83 3.65 10.57
N THR A 156 -12.10 3.85 9.46
CA THR A 156 -11.91 2.82 8.43
C THR A 156 -11.07 1.64 8.92
N ASN A 157 -10.16 1.87 9.88
CA ASN A 157 -9.32 0.85 10.54
C ASN A 157 -8.65 -0.11 9.56
N GLN A 158 -7.81 0.42 8.69
CA GLN A 158 -7.14 -0.36 7.64
C GLN A 158 -6.37 -1.59 8.15
N ASN A 159 -5.91 -1.56 9.41
CA ASN A 159 -5.08 -2.63 9.98
C ASN A 159 -5.90 -3.85 10.42
N ASP A 160 -7.15 -3.63 10.88
CA ASP A 160 -7.93 -4.65 11.54
C ASP A 160 -9.26 -4.95 10.85
N SER A 161 -9.72 -4.05 9.98
CA SER A 161 -11.01 -4.19 9.30
C SER A 161 -10.98 -5.24 8.21
N GLU A 162 -11.95 -6.16 8.23
CA GLU A 162 -12.20 -7.12 7.14
C GLU A 162 -12.59 -6.44 5.82
N LEU A 163 -13.01 -5.17 5.86
CA LEU A 163 -13.30 -4.40 4.64
C LEU A 163 -12.05 -4.20 3.78
N ASN A 164 -10.86 -4.21 4.39
CA ASN A 164 -9.60 -4.07 3.66
C ASN A 164 -9.39 -5.25 2.67
N PRO A 165 -9.25 -6.51 3.09
CA PRO A 165 -9.09 -7.60 2.13
C PRO A 165 -10.35 -7.78 1.26
N ALA A 166 -11.54 -7.50 1.76
CA ALA A 166 -12.78 -7.56 0.97
C ALA A 166 -12.77 -6.57 -0.20
N ALA A 167 -12.29 -5.34 0.00
CA ALA A 167 -12.14 -4.35 -1.06
C ALA A 167 -11.15 -4.84 -2.13
N HIS A 168 -10.03 -5.43 -1.72
CA HIS A 168 -9.06 -5.97 -2.65
C HIS A 168 -9.60 -7.19 -3.43
N ARG A 169 -10.34 -8.09 -2.79
CA ARG A 169 -10.99 -9.21 -3.50
C ARG A 169 -11.95 -8.72 -4.57
N ARG A 170 -12.78 -7.73 -4.20
CA ARG A 170 -13.86 -7.28 -5.07
C ARG A 170 -13.38 -6.46 -6.26
N TRP A 171 -12.39 -5.61 -6.12
CA TRP A 171 -11.97 -4.69 -7.19
C TRP A 171 -10.59 -5.00 -7.73
N LEU A 172 -9.60 -5.26 -6.89
CA LEU A 172 -8.25 -5.57 -7.34
C LEU A 172 -8.20 -6.95 -8.00
N VAL A 173 -8.58 -8.00 -7.27
CA VAL A 173 -8.47 -9.38 -7.76
C VAL A 173 -9.36 -9.60 -8.97
N SER A 174 -10.63 -9.20 -8.92
CA SER A 174 -11.56 -9.38 -10.04
C SER A 174 -11.13 -8.68 -11.33
N SER A 175 -10.36 -7.60 -11.22
CA SER A 175 -9.80 -6.90 -12.40
C SER A 175 -8.52 -7.53 -12.92
N VAL A 176 -7.64 -8.03 -12.05
CA VAL A 176 -6.34 -8.53 -12.49
C VAL A 176 -6.35 -10.02 -12.83
N GLU A 177 -7.14 -10.85 -12.16
CA GLU A 177 -7.20 -12.30 -12.38
C GLU A 177 -7.43 -12.68 -13.86
N PRO A 178 -8.37 -12.04 -14.60
CA PRO A 178 -8.56 -12.34 -16.03
C PRO A 178 -7.38 -11.97 -16.95
N LYS A 179 -6.45 -11.16 -16.46
CA LYS A 179 -5.26 -10.69 -17.20
C LYS A 179 -4.03 -11.54 -16.92
N LEU A 180 -4.10 -12.43 -15.92
CA LEU A 180 -2.97 -13.28 -15.53
C LEU A 180 -2.95 -14.55 -16.38
N ASP A 181 -1.78 -14.85 -16.91
CA ASP A 181 -1.45 -16.16 -17.44
C ASP A 181 -1.00 -17.04 -16.26
N LEU A 182 -1.99 -17.69 -15.63
CA LEU A 182 -1.77 -18.45 -14.39
C LEU A 182 -0.88 -19.68 -14.60
N GLU A 183 -0.85 -20.26 -15.80
CA GLU A 183 0.04 -21.38 -16.14
C GLU A 183 1.50 -20.94 -16.29
N TRP A 184 1.73 -19.67 -16.62
CA TRP A 184 3.08 -19.11 -16.70
C TRP A 184 3.69 -18.86 -15.32
N ILE A 185 2.89 -18.64 -14.27
CA ILE A 185 3.36 -18.21 -12.95
C ILE A 185 3.84 -19.42 -12.13
N ASP A 186 5.13 -19.51 -11.83
CA ASP A 186 5.68 -20.53 -10.95
C ASP A 186 5.51 -20.17 -9.46
N ALA A 187 5.61 -18.87 -9.12
CA ALA A 187 5.46 -18.36 -7.77
C ALA A 187 5.12 -16.86 -7.78
N ALA A 188 4.56 -16.37 -6.68
CA ALA A 188 4.32 -14.95 -6.48
C ALA A 188 5.04 -14.45 -5.22
N ILE A 189 5.49 -13.20 -5.23
CA ILE A 189 6.09 -12.54 -4.07
C ILE A 189 5.57 -11.12 -3.94
N PHE A 190 5.17 -10.76 -2.72
CA PHE A 190 4.55 -9.47 -2.45
C PHE A 190 5.18 -8.80 -1.24
N VAL A 191 5.15 -7.47 -1.22
CA VAL A 191 5.44 -6.68 -0.02
C VAL A 191 4.19 -6.55 0.85
N VAL A 192 4.37 -6.37 2.16
CA VAL A 192 3.26 -6.30 3.10
C VAL A 192 3.38 -5.08 4.01
N GLY A 193 2.33 -4.25 4.03
CA GLY A 193 2.07 -3.26 5.07
C GLY A 193 0.92 -3.75 5.95
N THR A 194 -0.34 -3.40 5.63
CA THR A 194 -1.53 -3.93 6.33
C THR A 194 -1.87 -5.38 5.93
N GLY A 195 -1.43 -5.83 4.76
CA GLY A 195 -1.61 -7.19 4.27
C GLY A 195 -2.83 -7.43 3.38
N GLY A 196 -3.75 -6.46 3.23
CA GLY A 196 -5.02 -6.70 2.53
C GLY A 196 -4.87 -7.18 1.09
N HIS A 197 -4.00 -6.57 0.30
CA HIS A 197 -3.75 -6.99 -1.07
C HIS A 197 -3.04 -8.36 -1.13
N PHE A 198 -2.10 -8.63 -0.19
CA PHE A 198 -1.46 -9.93 -0.06
C PHE A 198 -2.50 -11.03 0.19
N VAL A 199 -3.37 -10.83 1.19
CA VAL A 199 -4.43 -11.81 1.52
C VAL A 199 -5.30 -12.09 0.30
N ALA A 200 -5.81 -11.04 -0.37
CA ALA A 200 -6.71 -11.20 -1.49
C ALA A 200 -6.05 -11.88 -2.72
N LEU A 201 -4.84 -11.46 -3.08
CA LEU A 201 -4.10 -12.04 -4.21
C LEU A 201 -3.62 -13.47 -3.90
N SER A 202 -3.13 -13.72 -2.69
CA SER A 202 -2.67 -15.06 -2.31
C SER A 202 -3.82 -16.08 -2.24
N GLU A 203 -4.99 -15.69 -1.76
CA GLU A 203 -6.19 -16.55 -1.81
C GLU A 203 -6.53 -16.96 -3.26
N MET A 204 -6.45 -16.03 -4.20
CA MET A 204 -6.69 -16.29 -5.61
C MET A 204 -5.61 -17.21 -6.19
N LEU A 205 -4.34 -16.89 -6.04
CA LEU A 205 -3.22 -17.63 -6.61
C LEU A 205 -3.11 -19.07 -6.05
N ARG A 206 -3.34 -19.24 -4.76
CA ARG A 206 -3.28 -20.57 -4.12
C ARG A 206 -4.39 -21.51 -4.57
N ARG A 207 -5.54 -21.00 -5.02
CA ARG A 207 -6.57 -21.85 -5.69
C ARG A 207 -6.04 -22.51 -6.97
N HIS A 208 -5.00 -21.92 -7.58
CA HIS A 208 -4.30 -22.42 -8.76
C HIS A 208 -2.98 -23.13 -8.43
N GLY A 209 -2.71 -23.42 -7.13
CA GLY A 209 -1.51 -24.12 -6.69
C GLY A 209 -0.24 -23.24 -6.71
N ILE A 210 -0.36 -21.92 -6.90
CA ILE A 210 0.78 -20.99 -6.99
C ILE A 210 1.21 -20.58 -5.58
N PRO A 211 2.45 -20.88 -5.14
CA PRO A 211 2.96 -20.51 -3.83
C PRO A 211 3.22 -19.00 -3.74
N CYS A 212 2.94 -18.43 -2.56
CA CYS A 212 3.06 -17.00 -2.28
C CYS A 212 4.11 -16.74 -1.20
N TYR A 213 5.02 -15.84 -1.51
CA TYR A 213 6.14 -15.42 -0.65
C TYR A 213 5.97 -13.96 -0.24
N VAL A 214 6.70 -13.56 0.78
CA VAL A 214 6.74 -12.16 1.23
C VAL A 214 8.16 -11.62 1.12
N ALA A 215 8.27 -10.40 0.60
CA ALA A 215 9.46 -9.57 0.74
C ALA A 215 9.17 -8.46 1.75
N ASP A 216 9.94 -8.40 2.82
CA ASP A 216 9.78 -7.40 3.88
C ASP A 216 11.09 -6.65 4.11
N ARG A 217 11.01 -5.53 4.82
CA ARG A 217 12.19 -4.73 5.16
C ARG A 217 12.86 -5.25 6.43
N VAL A 218 14.16 -5.11 6.53
CA VAL A 218 14.88 -5.24 7.79
C VAL A 218 14.30 -4.25 8.81
N GLY A 219 14.14 -4.68 10.04
CA GLY A 219 13.51 -3.89 11.12
C GLY A 219 11.98 -3.91 11.12
N SER A 220 11.35 -4.76 10.30
CA SER A 220 9.91 -5.06 10.40
C SER A 220 9.65 -6.18 11.41
N THR A 221 8.63 -5.99 12.25
CA THR A 221 8.19 -7.00 13.22
C THR A 221 7.01 -7.84 12.70
N THR A 222 6.52 -7.58 11.49
CA THR A 222 5.31 -8.22 10.94
C THR A 222 5.41 -9.75 10.94
N PHE A 223 6.58 -10.30 10.64
CA PHE A 223 6.85 -11.73 10.58
C PHE A 223 7.88 -12.19 11.62
N GLY A 224 7.93 -11.52 12.79
CA GLY A 224 8.78 -11.91 13.91
C GLY A 224 10.22 -11.42 13.84
N GLY A 225 10.57 -10.53 12.91
CA GLY A 225 11.88 -9.89 12.87
C GLY A 225 12.08 -8.88 14.03
N PRO A 226 13.32 -8.55 14.40
CA PRO A 226 13.58 -7.52 15.39
C PRO A 226 13.20 -6.12 14.86
N PRO A 227 12.66 -5.23 15.72
CA PRO A 227 12.34 -3.87 15.31
C PRO A 227 13.59 -3.07 14.96
N GLY A 228 13.52 -2.26 13.92
CA GLY A 228 14.60 -1.39 13.49
C GLY A 228 14.15 -0.23 12.63
N PRO A 229 14.98 0.82 12.50
CA PRO A 229 14.66 1.98 11.67
C PRO A 229 14.61 1.60 10.19
N SER A 230 13.82 2.33 9.42
CA SER A 230 13.80 2.27 7.96
C SER A 230 13.18 3.56 7.42
N VAL A 231 13.66 4.00 6.26
CA VAL A 231 13.10 5.12 5.53
C VAL A 231 11.96 4.70 4.60
N LEU A 232 11.78 3.38 4.39
CA LEU A 232 10.72 2.85 3.55
C LEU A 232 9.34 3.05 4.18
N ARG A 233 8.37 3.40 3.34
CA ARG A 233 6.99 3.64 3.75
C ARG A 233 6.05 2.63 3.11
N GLY A 234 4.93 2.37 3.79
CA GLY A 234 3.89 1.47 3.27
C GLY A 234 4.24 -0.02 3.30
N ILE A 235 5.41 -0.37 3.85
CA ILE A 235 5.91 -1.74 3.99
C ILE A 235 6.40 -1.98 5.42
N GLY A 236 6.12 -3.17 5.95
CA GLY A 236 6.53 -3.58 7.28
C GLY A 236 5.85 -2.77 8.41
N ASN A 237 5.94 -3.27 9.61
CA ASN A 237 5.44 -2.61 10.82
C ASN A 237 6.50 -2.69 11.91
N GLN A 238 6.49 -1.78 12.88
CA GLN A 238 7.49 -1.79 13.95
C GLN A 238 6.90 -2.28 15.26
N ASN A 239 5.80 -2.19 15.67
CA ASN A 239 5.30 -2.60 17.00
C ASN A 239 3.86 -3.14 16.97
N VAL A 240 3.19 -3.03 15.84
CA VAL A 240 1.82 -3.49 15.68
C VAL A 240 1.77 -4.38 14.44
N VAL A 241 1.38 -5.63 14.63
CA VAL A 241 1.07 -6.54 13.52
C VAL A 241 -0.41 -6.37 13.19
N PRO A 242 -0.74 -5.91 11.97
CA PRO A 242 -2.14 -5.77 11.56
C PRO A 242 -2.88 -7.11 11.61
N LYS A 243 -4.11 -7.13 12.14
CA LYS A 243 -4.93 -8.36 12.15
C LYS A 243 -5.25 -8.86 10.74
N VAL A 244 -5.30 -7.95 9.77
CA VAL A 244 -5.53 -8.29 8.36
C VAL A 244 -4.49 -9.29 7.85
N ILE A 245 -3.18 -9.04 8.08
CA ILE A 245 -2.16 -10.00 7.66
C ILE A 245 -2.25 -11.32 8.46
N GLY A 246 -2.70 -11.25 9.70
CA GLY A 246 -2.89 -12.45 10.53
C GLY A 246 -3.79 -13.50 9.87
N SER A 247 -4.82 -13.06 9.13
CA SER A 247 -5.70 -13.96 8.36
C SER A 247 -4.99 -14.64 7.18
N GLY A 248 -3.87 -14.09 6.71
CA GLY A 248 -3.10 -14.59 5.56
C GLY A 248 -1.80 -15.31 5.89
N LEU A 249 -1.38 -15.39 7.17
CA LEU A 249 -0.10 -15.98 7.54
C LEU A 249 0.07 -17.43 7.06
N HIS A 250 -0.99 -18.21 7.05
CA HIS A 250 -0.97 -19.60 6.57
C HIS A 250 -0.73 -19.73 5.06
N MET A 251 -0.77 -18.64 4.31
CA MET A 251 -0.51 -18.58 2.87
C MET A 251 0.92 -18.16 2.54
N VAL A 252 1.72 -17.79 3.53
CA VAL A 252 3.12 -17.38 3.35
C VAL A 252 4.00 -18.62 3.34
N GLU A 253 4.71 -18.85 2.22
CA GLU A 253 5.69 -19.96 2.13
C GLU A 253 6.99 -19.63 2.83
N ASP A 254 7.51 -18.39 2.61
CA ASP A 254 8.71 -17.88 3.24
C ASP A 254 8.77 -16.35 3.18
N VAL A 255 9.65 -15.75 3.99
CA VAL A 255 9.82 -14.30 4.09
C VAL A 255 11.29 -13.92 3.85
N TYR A 256 11.53 -13.05 2.86
CA TYR A 256 12.84 -12.51 2.56
C TYR A 256 12.96 -11.06 3.04
N TYR A 257 14.03 -10.76 3.77
CA TYR A 257 14.26 -9.42 4.33
C TYR A 257 15.34 -8.67 3.55
N PHE A 258 15.08 -7.38 3.31
CA PHE A 258 15.97 -6.50 2.56
C PHE A 258 16.16 -5.17 3.29
N SER A 259 17.35 -4.60 3.15
CA SER A 259 17.69 -3.28 3.67
C SER A 259 17.15 -2.16 2.77
N ASP A 260 17.11 -0.94 3.31
CA ASP A 260 16.77 0.26 2.54
C ASP A 260 17.75 0.50 1.37
N ALA A 261 19.03 0.12 1.55
CA ALA A 261 20.05 0.23 0.50
C ALA A 261 19.76 -0.73 -0.68
N GLU A 262 19.39 -1.98 -0.41
CA GLU A 262 18.99 -2.95 -1.44
C GLU A 262 17.73 -2.47 -2.19
N ALA A 263 16.77 -1.90 -1.47
CA ALA A 263 15.60 -1.27 -2.09
C ALA A 263 15.99 -0.14 -3.05
N GLY A 264 16.92 0.73 -2.65
CA GLY A 264 17.42 1.84 -3.47
C GLY A 264 18.10 1.37 -4.76
N VAL A 265 18.95 0.35 -4.68
CA VAL A 265 19.59 -0.26 -5.85
C VAL A 265 18.55 -0.80 -6.83
N ALA A 266 17.52 -1.50 -6.32
CA ALA A 266 16.46 -2.06 -7.14
C ALA A 266 15.58 -0.97 -7.80
N VAL A 267 15.26 0.11 -7.09
CA VAL A 267 14.51 1.24 -7.67
C VAL A 267 15.29 1.86 -8.83
N GLN A 268 16.60 2.05 -8.69
CA GLN A 268 17.45 2.56 -9.76
C GLN A 268 17.52 1.60 -10.96
N GLU A 269 17.59 0.29 -10.71
CA GLU A 269 17.55 -0.72 -11.77
C GLU A 269 16.23 -0.69 -12.55
N LEU A 270 15.10 -0.64 -11.84
CA LEU A 270 13.77 -0.52 -12.44
C LEU A 270 13.63 0.79 -13.23
N ALA A 271 14.17 1.90 -12.71
CA ALA A 271 14.16 3.19 -13.41
C ALA A 271 14.95 3.13 -14.74
N ARG A 272 16.10 2.42 -14.80
CA ARG A 272 16.83 2.19 -16.06
C ARG A 272 16.03 1.37 -17.07
N ARG A 273 15.09 0.56 -16.61
CA ARG A 273 14.13 -0.20 -17.46
C ARG A 273 12.89 0.63 -17.83
N GLY A 274 12.82 1.91 -17.46
CA GLY A 274 11.67 2.78 -17.69
C GLY A 274 10.52 2.59 -16.69
N ILE A 275 10.76 1.88 -15.57
CA ILE A 275 9.76 1.58 -14.55
C ILE A 275 10.05 2.40 -13.30
N TYR A 276 9.32 3.50 -13.13
CA TYR A 276 9.53 4.45 -12.04
C TYR A 276 8.65 4.15 -10.82
N VAL A 277 9.24 3.55 -9.78
CA VAL A 277 8.54 2.99 -8.61
C VAL A 277 9.08 3.52 -7.29
N GLY A 278 8.31 3.34 -6.22
CA GLY A 278 8.75 3.59 -4.84
C GLY A 278 9.58 2.44 -4.25
N GLY A 279 10.14 2.66 -3.05
CA GLY A 279 11.05 1.73 -2.39
C GLY A 279 10.43 0.36 -2.07
N SER A 280 9.15 0.29 -1.77
CA SER A 280 8.44 -0.98 -1.55
C SER A 280 8.48 -1.87 -2.80
N SER A 281 8.35 -1.28 -4.00
CA SER A 281 8.50 -2.02 -5.25
C SER A 281 9.95 -2.47 -5.49
N GLY A 282 10.94 -1.69 -5.02
CA GLY A 282 12.34 -2.12 -4.99
C GLY A 282 12.54 -3.38 -4.15
N ILE A 283 11.93 -3.43 -2.96
CA ILE A 283 11.93 -4.64 -2.12
C ILE A 283 11.25 -5.81 -2.84
N ALA A 284 10.11 -5.59 -3.49
CA ALA A 284 9.41 -6.63 -4.26
C ALA A 284 10.29 -7.20 -5.39
N PHE A 285 11.01 -6.32 -6.10
CA PHE A 285 11.95 -6.72 -7.16
C PHE A 285 13.13 -7.55 -6.60
N GLN A 286 13.75 -7.12 -5.50
CA GLN A 286 14.80 -7.88 -4.84
C GLN A 286 14.30 -9.23 -4.35
N GLY A 287 13.07 -9.26 -3.79
CA GLY A 287 12.41 -10.48 -3.39
C GLY A 287 12.23 -11.46 -4.54
N ALA A 288 11.77 -10.98 -5.70
CA ALA A 288 11.62 -11.80 -6.90
C ALA A 288 12.97 -12.36 -7.38
N THR A 289 14.03 -11.56 -7.37
CA THR A 289 15.39 -11.98 -7.70
C THR A 289 15.87 -13.08 -6.74
N ARG A 290 15.75 -12.85 -5.43
CA ARG A 290 16.13 -13.80 -4.39
C ARG A 290 15.34 -15.11 -4.46
N LEU A 291 14.07 -15.03 -4.82
CA LEU A 291 13.21 -16.21 -4.99
C LEU A 291 13.69 -17.12 -6.12
N VAL A 292 14.08 -16.53 -7.27
CA VAL A 292 14.69 -17.29 -8.39
C VAL A 292 16.03 -17.92 -7.98
N GLU A 293 16.82 -17.26 -7.15
CA GLU A 293 18.10 -17.76 -6.67
C GLU A 293 17.96 -18.94 -5.71
N ASN A 294 16.96 -18.90 -4.84
CA ASN A 294 16.80 -19.86 -3.74
C ASN A 294 15.85 -21.02 -4.07
N THR A 295 15.11 -20.95 -5.19
CA THR A 295 14.09 -21.94 -5.55
C THR A 295 14.24 -22.41 -7.00
N ARG A 296 13.33 -23.29 -7.42
CA ARG A 296 13.21 -23.71 -8.82
C ARG A 296 12.26 -22.81 -9.65
N ALA A 297 11.58 -21.86 -9.02
CA ALA A 297 10.70 -20.92 -9.71
C ALA A 297 11.49 -20.04 -10.67
N ARG A 298 10.96 -19.81 -11.86
CA ARG A 298 11.60 -19.02 -12.92
C ARG A 298 10.71 -17.87 -13.42
N ASN A 299 9.42 -18.04 -13.33
CA ASN A 299 8.42 -17.07 -13.76
C ASN A 299 7.70 -16.50 -12.55
N ILE A 300 8.04 -15.28 -12.16
CA ILE A 300 7.62 -14.67 -10.91
C ILE A 300 6.58 -13.60 -11.18
N LEU A 301 5.48 -13.64 -10.42
CA LEU A 301 4.53 -12.54 -10.32
C LEU A 301 4.82 -11.69 -9.08
N THR A 302 4.75 -10.36 -9.23
CA THR A 302 4.80 -9.43 -8.10
C THR A 302 3.78 -8.30 -8.23
N PHE A 303 3.79 -7.38 -7.28
CA PHE A 303 2.93 -6.21 -7.23
C PHE A 303 3.77 -4.96 -6.94
N PHE A 304 3.65 -3.92 -7.77
CA PHE A 304 4.29 -2.62 -7.54
C PHE A 304 3.27 -1.61 -7.03
N PRO A 305 3.27 -1.32 -5.71
CA PRO A 305 2.19 -0.58 -5.06
C PRO A 305 2.11 0.89 -5.44
N ASP A 306 3.26 1.57 -5.47
CA ASP A 306 3.32 3.03 -5.52
C ASP A 306 4.34 3.50 -6.56
N ARG A 307 4.07 4.66 -7.18
CA ARG A 307 5.00 5.34 -8.08
C ARG A 307 6.04 6.14 -7.30
N GLY A 308 7.23 6.30 -7.90
CA GLY A 308 8.37 6.93 -7.26
C GLY A 308 8.20 8.42 -6.92
N ASP A 309 7.31 9.14 -7.63
CA ASP A 309 7.04 10.57 -7.39
C ASP A 309 6.44 10.87 -6.00
N LEU A 310 5.86 9.88 -5.34
CA LEU A 310 5.36 10.03 -3.96
C LEU A 310 6.49 10.16 -2.93
N TYR A 311 7.69 9.79 -3.29
CA TYR A 311 8.84 9.71 -2.37
C TYR A 311 9.91 10.77 -2.63
N GLY A 312 9.67 11.68 -3.59
CA GLY A 312 10.60 12.74 -3.97
C GLY A 312 11.95 12.16 -4.41
N ASP A 313 13.04 12.81 -4.00
CA ASP A 313 14.40 12.41 -4.38
C ASP A 313 15.00 11.27 -3.56
N GLN A 314 14.22 10.62 -2.69
CA GLN A 314 14.71 9.63 -1.73
C GLN A 314 15.57 8.52 -2.36
N PHE A 315 15.23 8.11 -3.59
CA PHE A 315 15.94 7.04 -4.32
C PHE A 315 16.54 7.51 -5.65
N LEU A 316 16.35 8.78 -6.02
CA LEU A 316 16.78 9.34 -7.30
C LEU A 316 18.11 10.08 -7.22
N GLY A 317 18.60 10.36 -6.00
CA GLY A 317 19.87 11.06 -5.81
C GLY A 317 21.01 10.30 -6.48
N THR A 318 21.97 11.05 -7.06
CA THR A 318 23.24 10.55 -7.62
C THR A 318 24.17 9.96 -6.54
N ALA A 319 23.67 9.70 -5.35
CA ALA A 319 24.42 9.08 -4.26
C ALA A 319 24.89 7.70 -4.70
N GLN A 320 26.20 7.59 -4.87
CA GLN A 320 26.85 6.30 -5.04
C GLN A 320 26.42 5.35 -3.89
N PRO A 321 26.37 4.03 -4.09
CA PRO A 321 25.98 3.04 -3.08
C PRO A 321 26.66 3.22 -1.71
N THR A 322 27.83 3.82 -1.69
CA THR A 322 28.63 4.13 -0.50
C THR A 322 28.00 5.16 0.45
N GLN A 323 27.13 6.06 -0.02
CA GLN A 323 26.50 7.07 0.85
C GLN A 323 25.25 6.57 1.56
N LEU A 324 24.51 5.62 0.96
CA LEU A 324 23.38 4.96 1.61
C LEU A 324 23.83 3.99 2.73
N ALA A 325 25.00 3.37 2.58
CA ALA A 325 25.58 2.50 3.61
C ALA A 325 26.05 3.25 4.87
N ASN A 326 26.37 4.55 4.76
CA ASN A 326 26.81 5.37 5.90
C ASN A 326 25.66 5.99 6.71
N ALA A 327 24.44 6.02 6.18
CA ALA A 327 23.25 6.44 6.92
C ALA A 327 22.64 5.31 7.79
N ALA A 328 23.17 4.09 7.66
CA ALA A 328 22.73 2.88 8.39
C ALA A 328 23.71 2.48 9.52
N ARG A 329 24.68 3.34 9.87
CA ARG A 329 25.59 3.13 11.02
C ARG A 329 25.20 4.03 12.20
#